data_acb1666a357ce9474fa7609f3e73dd81
#
_entry.id   acb1666a357ce9474fa7609f3e73dd81
#
_cell.length_a   1.000
_cell.length_b   1.000
_cell.length_c   1.000
_cell.angle_alpha   90.00
_cell.angle_beta   90.00
_cell.angle_gamma   90.00
#
_symmetry.space_group_name_H-M   'P 1'
#
loop_
_entity.id
_entity.type
_entity.pdbx_description
1 polymer ?
#
loop_
_entity_poly.entity_id
_entity_poly.type
_entity_poly.pdbx_seq_one_letter_code
_entity_poly.pdbx_strand_id
1 'polypeptide(L)'
;MKISAKIKPNSRHREEVVANDDGSLTIYTKAPAIEGRANLAAVKLVAKYYGVTPSRVKLVCGAASRNKVFEIADKSPDSLR
;
A
#
# COMPACT_ATOMS: atom_id res chain seq x y z
N MET A 1 -1.58 -0.16 12.76
CA MET A 1 -0.31 0.39 12.31
C MET A 1 -0.53 1.26 11.08
N LYS A 2 -0.01 2.47 11.09
CA LYS A 2 -0.16 3.35 9.95
C LYS A 2 1.19 3.55 9.27
N ILE A 3 1.18 3.58 7.94
CA ILE A 3 2.38 3.65 7.17
C ILE A 3 2.22 4.70 6.10
N SER A 4 3.21 5.57 5.98
CA SER A 4 3.22 6.55 4.91
C SER A 4 3.85 5.92 3.68
N ALA A 5 3.26 6.12 2.54
CA ALA A 5 3.78 5.55 1.31
C ALA A 5 3.62 6.53 0.15
N LYS A 6 4.55 6.48 -0.78
CA LYS A 6 4.46 7.28 -1.99
C LYS A 6 4.20 6.32 -3.13
N ILE A 7 3.22 6.60 -3.94
CA ILE A 7 2.87 5.75 -5.07
C ILE A 7 3.51 6.29 -6.32
N LYS A 8 4.13 5.40 -7.08
CA LYS A 8 4.67 5.75 -8.39
C LYS A 8 3.93 4.92 -9.43
N PRO A 9 2.88 5.49 -10.01
CA PRO A 9 2.07 4.74 -10.97
C PRO A 9 2.74 4.66 -12.32
N ASN A 10 2.19 3.86 -13.17
CA ASN A 10 2.67 3.71 -14.54
C ASN A 10 4.13 3.25 -14.62
N SER A 11 4.53 2.41 -13.68
CA SER A 11 5.88 1.86 -13.71
C SER A 11 6.05 0.98 -14.93
N ARG A 12 7.17 1.12 -15.63
CA ARG A 12 7.40 0.30 -16.80
C ARG A 12 8.09 -0.99 -16.47
N HIS A 13 8.65 -1.10 -15.29
CA HIS A 13 9.46 -2.26 -14.97
C HIS A 13 8.67 -3.32 -14.25
N ARG A 14 8.30 -3.09 -13.06
CA ARG A 14 7.60 -4.11 -12.30
C ARG A 14 6.95 -3.49 -11.09
N GLU A 15 6.12 -4.23 -10.44
CA GLU A 15 5.50 -3.77 -9.23
C GLU A 15 6.40 -4.13 -8.06
N GLU A 16 6.66 -3.18 -7.19
CA GLU A 16 7.63 -3.37 -6.15
C GLU A 16 7.36 -2.43 -4.99
N VAL A 17 7.66 -2.86 -3.78
CA VAL A 17 7.57 -2.02 -2.61
C VAL A 17 8.97 -1.87 -2.03
N VAL A 18 9.42 -0.64 -1.85
CA VAL A 18 10.75 -0.36 -1.34
C VAL A 18 10.63 0.37 -0.02
N ALA A 19 11.31 -0.13 1.02
CA ALA A 19 11.29 0.54 2.31
C ALA A 19 12.35 1.63 2.31
N ASN A 20 11.95 2.82 2.74
CA ASN A 20 12.86 3.95 2.80
C ASN A 20 13.46 4.07 4.19
N ASP A 21 14.54 4.83 4.30
CA ASP A 21 15.25 4.96 5.57
C ASP A 21 14.41 5.61 6.65
N ASP A 22 13.45 6.43 6.28
CA ASP A 22 12.63 7.12 7.26
C ASP A 22 11.42 6.32 7.71
N GLY A 23 11.31 5.07 7.30
CA GLY A 23 10.19 4.24 7.69
C GLY A 23 9.02 4.27 6.73
N SER A 24 9.07 5.11 5.72
CA SER A 24 7.99 5.15 4.73
C SER A 24 8.27 4.13 3.63
N LEU A 25 7.30 3.95 2.75
CA LEU A 25 7.46 3.03 1.63
C LEU A 25 7.34 3.77 0.31
N THR A 26 8.01 3.28 -0.70
CA THR A 26 7.77 3.73 -2.07
C THR A 26 7.18 2.55 -2.81
N ILE A 27 6.03 2.73 -3.42
CA ILE A 27 5.32 1.67 -4.10
C ILE A 27 5.31 1.93 -5.58
N TYR A 28 5.92 1.03 -6.34
CA TYR A 28 5.93 1.14 -7.80
C TYR A 28 4.85 0.20 -8.32
N THR A 29 3.96 0.70 -9.12
CA THR A 29 2.90 -0.12 -9.69
C THR A 29 2.73 0.17 -11.16
N LYS A 30 2.39 -0.84 -11.93
CA LYS A 30 2.13 -0.65 -13.35
C LYS A 30 0.73 -0.08 -13.57
N ALA A 31 -0.10 -0.10 -12.55
CA ALA A 31 -1.45 0.41 -12.70
C ALA A 31 -1.44 1.93 -12.87
N PRO A 32 -2.33 2.46 -13.68
CA PRO A 32 -2.39 3.90 -13.87
C PRO A 32 -3.08 4.57 -12.69
N ALA A 33 -2.79 5.85 -12.50
CA ALA A 33 -3.41 6.61 -11.42
C ALA A 33 -4.78 7.10 -11.88
N ILE A 34 -5.65 6.18 -12.26
CA ILE A 34 -6.96 6.50 -12.77
C ILE A 34 -7.99 5.68 -12.06
N GLU A 35 -9.06 6.30 -11.64
CA GLU A 35 -10.21 5.60 -11.05
C GLU A 35 -9.79 4.69 -9.90
N GLY A 36 -8.83 5.09 -9.14
CA GLY A 36 -8.42 4.30 -7.98
C GLY A 36 -7.65 3.05 -8.29
N ARG A 37 -7.27 2.81 -9.54
CA ARG A 37 -6.56 1.57 -9.89
C ARG A 37 -5.21 1.48 -9.20
N ALA A 38 -4.46 2.59 -9.16
CA ALA A 38 -3.18 2.57 -8.49
C ALA A 38 -3.36 2.36 -6.99
N ASN A 39 -4.45 2.89 -6.41
CA ASN A 39 -4.70 2.70 -5.00
C ASN A 39 -5.00 1.24 -4.69
N LEU A 40 -5.79 0.57 -5.53
CA LEU A 40 -6.09 -0.83 -5.32
C LEU A 40 -4.83 -1.68 -5.47
N ALA A 41 -4.01 -1.36 -6.45
CA ALA A 41 -2.77 -2.09 -6.64
C ALA A 41 -1.85 -1.88 -5.45
N ALA A 42 -1.80 -0.66 -4.93
CA ALA A 42 -0.97 -0.36 -3.77
C ALA A 42 -1.42 -1.12 -2.54
N VAL A 43 -2.74 -1.25 -2.33
CA VAL A 43 -3.26 -2.01 -1.21
C VAL A 43 -2.78 -3.45 -1.29
N LYS A 44 -2.85 -4.04 -2.48
CA LYS A 44 -2.43 -5.42 -2.65
C LYS A 44 -0.93 -5.58 -2.44
N LEU A 45 -0.15 -4.61 -2.92
CA LEU A 45 1.30 -4.68 -2.76
C LEU A 45 1.71 -4.52 -1.29
N VAL A 46 1.06 -3.61 -0.58
CA VAL A 46 1.35 -3.40 0.83
C VAL A 46 0.99 -4.66 1.62
N ALA A 47 -0.16 -5.27 1.31
CA ALA A 47 -0.58 -6.47 1.99
C ALA A 47 0.44 -7.58 1.78
N LYS A 48 0.93 -7.71 0.55
CA LYS A 48 1.90 -8.74 0.26
C LYS A 48 3.21 -8.46 1.00
N TYR A 49 3.62 -7.20 1.06
CA TYR A 49 4.86 -6.82 1.70
C TYR A 49 4.82 -7.17 3.20
N TYR A 50 3.68 -6.98 3.85
CA TYR A 50 3.56 -7.28 5.26
C TYR A 50 3.03 -8.67 5.55
N GLY A 51 2.72 -9.44 4.54
CA GLY A 51 2.25 -10.80 4.75
C GLY A 51 0.85 -10.89 5.32
N VAL A 52 -0.02 -9.96 4.98
CA VAL A 52 -1.40 -9.96 5.45
C VAL A 52 -2.33 -9.97 4.26
N THR A 53 -3.61 -10.19 4.50
CA THR A 53 -4.58 -10.17 3.40
C THR A 53 -4.89 -8.73 3.02
N PRO A 54 -5.25 -8.46 1.78
CA PRO A 54 -5.57 -7.09 1.36
C PRO A 54 -6.71 -6.47 2.16
N SER A 55 -7.63 -7.29 2.69
CA SER A 55 -8.73 -6.75 3.46
C SER A 55 -8.28 -6.11 4.77
N ARG A 56 -7.05 -6.36 5.20
CA ARG A 56 -6.53 -5.75 6.41
C ARG A 56 -5.83 -4.44 6.14
N VAL A 57 -5.68 -4.05 4.89
CA VAL A 57 -5.00 -2.82 4.53
C VAL A 57 -6.04 -1.81 4.06
N LYS A 58 -6.03 -0.60 4.63
CA LYS A 58 -6.95 0.44 4.24
C LYS A 58 -6.19 1.70 3.89
N LEU A 59 -6.64 2.38 2.87
CA LEU A 59 -6.10 3.68 2.53
C LEU A 59 -6.88 4.70 3.36
N VAL A 60 -6.23 5.35 4.30
CA VAL A 60 -6.92 6.28 5.20
C VAL A 60 -6.72 7.74 4.87
N CYS A 61 -5.75 8.06 4.04
CA CYS A 61 -5.49 9.44 3.70
C CYS A 61 -4.80 9.52 2.36
N GLY A 62 -5.02 10.58 1.64
CA GLY A 62 -4.28 10.84 0.41
C GLY A 62 -4.76 10.11 -0.83
N ALA A 63 -6.05 9.76 -0.90
CA ALA A 63 -6.56 9.02 -2.05
C ALA A 63 -6.27 9.70 -3.37
N ALA A 64 -6.29 11.02 -3.40
CA ALA A 64 -6.04 11.76 -4.63
C ALA A 64 -4.62 12.28 -4.71
N SER A 65 -3.73 11.85 -3.85
CA SER A 65 -2.38 12.36 -3.79
C SER A 65 -1.39 11.24 -3.99
N ARG A 66 -0.16 11.59 -4.32
CA ARG A 66 0.87 10.57 -4.46
C ARG A 66 1.35 10.13 -3.08
N ASN A 67 1.21 10.98 -2.07
CA ASN A 67 1.61 10.61 -0.72
C ASN A 67 0.38 10.09 -0.02
N LYS A 68 0.40 8.84 0.40
CA LYS A 68 -0.76 8.19 0.98
C LYS A 68 -0.42 7.60 2.32
N VAL A 69 -1.44 7.42 3.15
CA VAL A 69 -1.26 6.76 4.43
C VAL A 69 -2.15 5.52 4.42
N PHE A 70 -1.56 4.37 4.66
CA PHE A 70 -2.30 3.13 4.74
C PHE A 70 -2.34 2.67 6.20
N GLU A 71 -3.44 2.09 6.60
CA GLU A 71 -3.55 1.51 7.93
C GLU A 71 -3.64 0.01 7.78
N ILE A 72 -2.84 -0.73 8.54
CA ILE A 72 -2.83 -2.16 8.50
C ILE A 72 -3.36 -2.68 9.81
N ALA A 73 -4.43 -3.45 9.75
CA ALA A 73 -5.01 -4.00 10.95
C ALA A 73 -4.09 -5.08 11.48
N ASP A 74 -3.92 -5.12 12.78
CA ASP A 74 -3.06 -6.08 13.35
C ASP A 74 -3.64 -7.42 13.18
N LYS A 75 -2.87 -8.43 13.12
CA LYS A 75 -3.32 -9.67 13.10
C LYS A 75 -3.97 -9.95 14.29
N SER A 76 -5.06 -9.96 14.36
CA SER A 76 -5.59 -9.98 15.45
C SER A 76 -5.67 -11.15 16.08
N PRO A 77 -5.92 -11.05 17.07
CA PRO A 77 -6.16 -12.04 17.87
C PRO A 77 -7.27 -12.75 17.47
N ASP A 78 -8.00 -12.21 16.74
CA ASP A 78 -9.10 -12.81 16.34
C ASP A 78 -8.66 -13.90 15.64
N SER A 79 -7.64 -13.76 15.15
CA SER A 79 -7.18 -14.77 14.49
C SER A 79 -6.99 -15.74 15.51
N LEU A 80 -7.14 -15.39 16.68
CA LEU A 80 -7.00 -16.21 17.57
C LEU A 80 -8.08 -16.93 17.72
N ARG A 81 -8.84 -16.75 17.21
CA ARG A 81 -9.88 -17.33 17.46
C ARG A 81 -10.19 -17.90 16.44
#